data_3cc7ae9a5612f599cd8bcbb3433da825
#
_entry.id   3cc7ae9a5612f599cd8bcbb3433da825
#
_cell.length_a   1.000
_cell.length_b   1.000
_cell.length_c   1.000
_cell.angle_alpha   90.00
_cell.angle_beta   90.00
_cell.angle_gamma   90.00
#
_symmetry.space_group_name_H-M   'P 1'
#
loop_
_entity.id
_entity.type
_entity.pdbx_description
1 polymer ?
#
loop_
_entity_poly.entity_id
_entity_poly.type
_entity_poly.pdbx_seq_one_letter_code
_entity_poly.pdbx_strand_id
1 'polypeptide(L)'
;MPLQSGAAAGIDGAGPVGAIILDKVTKVYGGGVVAVDAISLSIESGEFLVLVGPSGCGKSTLLRMIAGLEEVTDGTISIADRDVTDLPPRARDVAMVFQTYALYPHMTVRENLGYGLKVRKTPKSEVVRKVDEVAGMLGLEQLLDRRPGALSGGQRQRVAMGRAIVREPKAFLMDEPLSNLDAKLRVGMRAQLSALHARLGTTTVYVTHDQVEAMTLGHRVAVMRDGRIQQIDTPQELYNRPANLFVAAFIGSPAMNLVEADFTGNALEFGGYRIPVSIDGSVPSRVIVGIRPEAFSDAATASPSSPTIDAPVEVIEELGPDTLVLFTVAESKVEVGEIHEEAGDEEALLKMEGVAFTARLDPQSTPRLGEMLRLAVDTSRFHYFDPASGLRLEPQLKPAALAPAQ
;
A
#
# COMPACT_ATOMS: atom_id res chain seq x y z
N MET A 1 14.46 16.96 18.82
CA MET A 1 14.97 15.79 19.57
C MET A 1 14.69 14.55 18.74
N PRO A 2 15.67 13.74 18.37
CA PRO A 2 15.43 12.54 17.57
C PRO A 2 14.76 11.48 18.43
N LEU A 3 13.70 10.88 17.90
CA LEU A 3 13.01 9.75 18.49
C LEU A 3 13.95 8.53 18.56
N GLN A 4 14.13 8.01 19.75
CA GLN A 4 14.88 6.80 20.01
C GLN A 4 14.15 5.61 19.38
N SER A 5 14.81 5.00 18.40
CA SER A 5 14.47 3.68 17.86
C SER A 5 14.60 2.65 18.97
N GLY A 6 13.56 1.83 19.15
CA GLY A 6 13.60 0.66 20.02
C GLY A 6 14.81 -0.22 19.69
N ALA A 7 15.56 -0.59 20.70
CA ALA A 7 16.80 -1.34 20.65
C ALA A 7 16.60 -2.67 19.92
N ALA A 8 17.27 -2.83 18.77
CA ALA A 8 17.57 -4.13 18.20
C ALA A 8 18.59 -4.83 19.13
N ALA A 9 18.18 -5.89 19.76
CA ALA A 9 19.08 -6.79 20.49
C ALA A 9 20.05 -7.40 19.48
N GLY A 10 21.36 -7.26 19.75
CA GLY A 10 22.41 -7.85 18.96
C GLY A 10 22.29 -9.38 18.97
N ILE A 11 22.30 -9.96 17.76
CA ILE A 11 22.53 -11.40 17.57
C ILE A 11 23.78 -11.51 16.71
N ASP A 12 24.77 -12.19 17.26
CA ASP A 12 26.04 -12.56 16.61
C ASP A 12 25.80 -13.33 15.29
N GLY A 13 26.46 -12.90 14.23
CA GLY A 13 27.09 -13.67 13.17
C GLY A 13 26.25 -14.67 12.41
N ALA A 14 25.53 -14.21 11.42
CA ALA A 14 25.23 -14.63 10.05
C ALA A 14 23.92 -13.92 9.65
N GLY A 15 24.04 -12.78 8.97
CA GLY A 15 22.89 -12.08 8.43
C GLY A 15 22.08 -13.00 7.49
N PRO A 16 20.74 -12.82 7.40
CA PRO A 16 19.90 -13.68 6.57
C PRO A 16 20.34 -13.58 5.10
N VAL A 17 20.61 -14.73 4.50
CA VAL A 17 21.01 -14.84 3.09
C VAL A 17 19.88 -14.26 2.23
N GLY A 18 20.15 -13.21 1.46
CA GLY A 18 19.19 -12.55 0.58
C GLY A 18 18.54 -11.27 1.14
N ALA A 19 18.90 -10.83 2.34
CA ALA A 19 18.47 -9.54 2.87
C ALA A 19 18.94 -8.37 1.98
N ILE A 20 18.10 -7.34 1.90
CA ILE A 20 18.48 -6.06 1.29
C ILE A 20 18.51 -5.02 2.41
N ILE A 21 19.62 -4.30 2.54
CA ILE A 21 19.79 -3.26 3.55
C ILE A 21 20.09 -1.94 2.83
N LEU A 22 19.28 -0.94 3.13
CA LEU A 22 19.48 0.46 2.73
C LEU A 22 19.89 1.24 3.97
N ASP A 23 21.00 1.98 3.91
CA ASP A 23 21.41 2.88 4.99
C ASP A 23 21.53 4.30 4.47
N LYS A 24 20.59 5.16 4.88
CA LYS A 24 20.46 6.59 4.54
C LYS A 24 20.55 6.86 3.04
N VAL A 25 19.97 5.96 2.24
CA VAL A 25 20.03 6.07 0.78
C VAL A 25 19.34 7.34 0.32
N THR A 26 20.05 8.15 -0.45
CA THR A 26 19.60 9.45 -0.94
C THR A 26 19.81 9.56 -2.44
N LYS A 27 18.83 10.13 -3.13
CA LYS A 27 18.92 10.50 -4.54
C LYS A 27 18.54 11.96 -4.75
N VAL A 28 19.50 12.70 -5.28
CA VAL A 28 19.29 14.08 -5.72
C VAL A 28 19.55 14.16 -7.23
N TYR A 29 18.56 14.63 -7.97
CA TYR A 29 18.67 14.87 -9.41
C TYR A 29 19.21 16.28 -9.71
N GLY A 30 19.58 16.51 -10.96
CA GLY A 30 19.97 17.85 -11.43
C GLY A 30 18.92 18.92 -11.05
N GLY A 31 19.40 20.10 -10.63
CA GLY A 31 18.50 21.16 -10.15
C GLY A 31 18.12 21.04 -8.66
N GLY A 32 18.69 20.10 -7.91
CA GLY A 32 18.47 19.97 -6.46
C GLY A 32 17.18 19.21 -6.08
N VAL A 33 16.52 18.53 -7.02
CA VAL A 33 15.31 17.77 -6.74
C VAL A 33 15.67 16.50 -5.96
N VAL A 34 15.22 16.41 -4.71
CA VAL A 34 15.40 15.24 -3.84
C VAL A 34 14.29 14.24 -4.13
N ALA A 35 14.62 13.14 -4.81
CA ALA A 35 13.66 12.09 -5.15
C ALA A 35 13.58 10.98 -4.10
N VAL A 36 14.69 10.77 -3.35
CA VAL A 36 14.78 9.85 -2.21
C VAL A 36 15.62 10.52 -1.14
N ASP A 37 15.13 10.57 0.08
CA ASP A 37 15.70 11.35 1.17
C ASP A 37 16.05 10.47 2.36
N ALA A 38 17.34 10.12 2.48
CA ALA A 38 17.96 9.40 3.60
C ALA A 38 17.17 8.15 4.07
N ILE A 39 16.69 7.33 3.13
CA ILE A 39 15.94 6.12 3.46
C ILE A 39 16.84 5.05 4.07
N SER A 40 16.50 4.62 5.28
CA SER A 40 17.06 3.43 5.94
C SER A 40 15.98 2.35 6.03
N LEU A 41 16.27 1.16 5.51
CA LEU A 41 15.31 0.07 5.38
C LEU A 41 16.03 -1.27 5.39
N SER A 42 15.55 -2.21 6.20
CA SER A 42 15.97 -3.62 6.16
C SER A 42 14.83 -4.49 5.63
N ILE A 43 15.14 -5.33 4.65
CA ILE A 43 14.22 -6.28 4.03
C ILE A 43 14.78 -7.69 4.31
N GLU A 44 13.98 -8.50 4.98
CA GLU A 44 14.39 -9.84 5.40
C GLU A 44 14.51 -10.81 4.21
N SER A 45 15.26 -11.90 4.41
CA SER A 45 15.35 -12.96 3.42
C SER A 45 13.98 -13.61 3.18
N GLY A 46 13.56 -13.71 1.92
CA GLY A 46 12.26 -14.26 1.56
C GLY A 46 11.08 -13.34 1.86
N GLU A 47 11.31 -12.10 2.27
CA GLU A 47 10.25 -11.13 2.49
C GLU A 47 9.68 -10.60 1.16
N PHE A 48 8.36 -10.37 1.13
CA PHE A 48 7.68 -9.61 0.09
C PHE A 48 7.38 -8.21 0.63
N LEU A 49 8.24 -7.24 0.31
CA LEU A 49 8.04 -5.84 0.66
C LEU A 49 7.35 -5.10 -0.48
N VAL A 50 6.29 -4.38 -0.17
CA VAL A 50 5.62 -3.49 -1.13
C VAL A 50 5.97 -2.03 -0.83
N LEU A 51 6.35 -1.28 -1.85
CA LEU A 51 6.49 0.17 -1.80
C LEU A 51 5.24 0.79 -2.43
N VAL A 52 4.51 1.60 -1.68
CA VAL A 52 3.27 2.24 -2.12
C VAL A 52 3.30 3.74 -1.79
N GLY A 53 2.57 4.54 -2.54
CA GLY A 53 2.48 6.00 -2.33
C GLY A 53 2.07 6.71 -3.61
N PRO A 54 1.81 8.03 -3.56
CA PRO A 54 1.42 8.85 -4.71
C PRO A 54 2.44 8.82 -5.85
N SER A 55 1.99 9.24 -7.03
CA SER A 55 2.87 9.41 -8.18
C SER A 55 3.99 10.40 -7.85
N GLY A 56 5.21 10.12 -8.28
CA GLY A 56 6.36 11.00 -8.01
C GLY A 56 7.00 10.90 -6.62
N CYS A 57 6.47 10.14 -5.66
CA CYS A 57 7.02 10.06 -4.29
C CYS A 57 8.36 9.31 -4.16
N GLY A 58 8.97 8.82 -5.25
CA GLY A 58 10.31 8.22 -5.24
C GLY A 58 10.37 6.68 -5.29
N LYS A 59 9.25 5.95 -5.33
CA LYS A 59 9.20 4.46 -5.33
C LYS A 59 10.06 3.80 -6.41
N SER A 60 9.78 4.15 -7.68
CA SER A 60 10.53 3.59 -8.82
C SER A 60 11.98 4.02 -8.83
N THR A 61 12.30 5.22 -8.34
CA THR A 61 13.68 5.69 -8.17
C THR A 61 14.41 4.81 -7.16
N LEU A 62 13.82 4.56 -5.98
CA LEU A 62 14.40 3.68 -4.96
C LEU A 62 14.60 2.26 -5.50
N LEU A 63 13.61 1.71 -6.20
CA LEU A 63 13.72 0.38 -6.82
C LEU A 63 14.85 0.32 -7.85
N ARG A 64 14.99 1.36 -8.68
CA ARG A 64 16.07 1.47 -9.68
C ARG A 64 17.45 1.63 -9.06
N MET A 65 17.55 2.33 -7.93
CA MET A 65 18.80 2.39 -7.16
C MET A 65 19.19 1.02 -6.60
N ILE A 66 18.25 0.24 -6.06
CA ILE A 66 18.50 -1.15 -5.63
C ILE A 66 18.96 -2.01 -6.83
N ALA A 67 18.35 -1.82 -8.00
CA ALA A 67 18.73 -2.52 -9.23
C ALA A 67 20.10 -2.10 -9.80
N GLY A 68 20.64 -0.94 -9.38
CA GLY A 68 21.84 -0.32 -9.95
C GLY A 68 21.61 0.30 -11.32
N LEU A 69 20.35 0.60 -11.66
CA LEU A 69 19.95 1.34 -12.87
C LEU A 69 19.97 2.85 -12.63
N GLU A 70 20.01 3.27 -11.39
CA GLU A 70 20.12 4.65 -10.95
C GLU A 70 21.22 4.74 -9.90
N GLU A 71 22.07 5.76 -10.00
CA GLU A 71 23.18 5.98 -9.07
C GLU A 71 22.68 6.54 -7.74
N VAL A 72 23.26 6.08 -6.65
CA VAL A 72 23.04 6.60 -5.29
C VAL A 72 23.83 7.90 -5.13
N THR A 73 23.19 8.96 -4.62
CA THR A 73 23.89 10.23 -4.33
C THR A 73 24.62 10.17 -3.00
N ASP A 74 23.99 9.53 -1.97
CA ASP A 74 24.56 9.33 -0.64
C ASP A 74 23.93 8.09 0.03
N GLY A 75 24.62 7.51 1.00
CA GLY A 75 24.20 6.28 1.67
C GLY A 75 24.71 5.02 0.97
N THR A 76 24.30 3.85 1.49
CA THR A 76 24.78 2.55 0.98
C THR A 76 23.65 1.55 0.77
N ILE A 77 23.85 0.63 -0.17
CA ILE A 77 22.94 -0.49 -0.47
C ILE A 77 23.72 -1.80 -0.36
N SER A 78 23.26 -2.70 0.49
CA SER A 78 23.79 -4.05 0.59
C SER A 78 22.74 -5.09 0.18
N ILE A 79 23.18 -6.16 -0.51
CA ILE A 79 22.35 -7.31 -0.91
C ILE A 79 23.11 -8.59 -0.52
N ALA A 80 22.49 -9.44 0.30
CA ALA A 80 23.11 -10.67 0.82
C ALA A 80 24.50 -10.40 1.41
N ASP A 81 24.58 -9.46 2.35
CA ASP A 81 25.78 -9.03 3.08
C ASP A 81 26.91 -8.45 2.22
N ARG A 82 26.60 -8.15 0.95
CA ARG A 82 27.55 -7.55 0.04
C ARG A 82 27.15 -6.11 -0.28
N ASP A 83 28.04 -5.16 -0.07
CA ASP A 83 27.86 -3.80 -0.58
C ASP A 83 27.82 -3.81 -2.12
N VAL A 84 26.72 -3.27 -2.66
CA VAL A 84 26.45 -3.19 -4.10
C VAL A 84 26.27 -1.75 -4.57
N THR A 85 26.53 -0.75 -3.73
CA THR A 85 26.23 0.65 -3.97
C THR A 85 26.74 1.11 -5.33
N ASP A 86 28.00 0.87 -5.63
CA ASP A 86 28.64 1.30 -6.88
C ASP A 86 28.66 0.20 -7.96
N LEU A 87 28.02 -0.94 -7.71
CA LEU A 87 28.04 -2.04 -8.65
C LEU A 87 27.02 -1.85 -9.78
N PRO A 88 27.38 -2.15 -11.03
CA PRO A 88 26.43 -2.12 -12.14
C PRO A 88 25.37 -3.24 -11.98
N PRO A 89 24.17 -3.11 -12.61
CA PRO A 89 23.05 -4.05 -12.46
C PRO A 89 23.42 -5.52 -12.64
N ARG A 90 24.31 -5.82 -13.61
CA ARG A 90 24.76 -7.19 -13.92
C ARG A 90 25.53 -7.87 -12.77
N ALA A 91 26.07 -7.08 -11.84
CA ALA A 91 26.92 -7.56 -10.74
C ALA A 91 26.16 -7.66 -9.41
N ARG A 92 24.90 -7.23 -9.35
CA ARG A 92 24.08 -7.21 -8.11
C ARG A 92 23.28 -8.49 -7.87
N ASP A 93 23.25 -9.40 -8.84
CA ASP A 93 22.48 -10.66 -8.82
C ASP A 93 21.00 -10.50 -8.49
N VAL A 94 20.39 -9.43 -9.02
CA VAL A 94 18.94 -9.17 -8.94
C VAL A 94 18.29 -9.38 -10.31
N ALA A 95 16.97 -9.60 -10.31
CA ALA A 95 16.19 -9.62 -11.54
C ALA A 95 15.05 -8.59 -11.45
N MET A 96 14.89 -7.78 -12.49
CA MET A 96 13.88 -6.75 -12.55
C MET A 96 12.78 -7.10 -13.55
N VAL A 97 11.52 -6.89 -13.12
CA VAL A 97 10.33 -6.94 -13.98
C VAL A 97 9.85 -5.51 -14.13
N PHE A 98 9.83 -5.02 -15.37
CA PHE A 98 9.44 -3.65 -15.70
C PHE A 98 7.94 -3.55 -16.00
N GLN A 99 7.37 -2.40 -15.80
CA GLN A 99 5.99 -2.06 -16.13
C GLN A 99 5.61 -2.40 -17.59
N THR A 100 6.51 -2.16 -18.55
CA THR A 100 6.30 -2.43 -19.98
C THR A 100 6.63 -3.87 -20.39
N TYR A 101 6.87 -4.78 -19.43
CA TYR A 101 7.29 -6.17 -19.62
C TYR A 101 8.67 -6.33 -20.29
N ALA A 102 9.14 -5.38 -21.09
CA ALA A 102 10.43 -5.32 -21.78
C ALA A 102 10.80 -6.63 -22.52
N LEU A 103 9.82 -7.30 -23.13
CA LEU A 103 10.04 -8.52 -23.92
C LEU A 103 10.73 -8.21 -25.27
N TYR A 104 11.58 -9.14 -25.72
CA TYR A 104 12.20 -9.05 -27.04
C TYR A 104 11.16 -9.48 -28.11
N PRO A 105 10.62 -8.55 -28.93
CA PRO A 105 9.46 -8.83 -29.78
C PRO A 105 9.76 -9.81 -30.96
N HIS A 106 11.02 -9.90 -31.36
CA HIS A 106 11.48 -10.76 -32.43
C HIS A 106 11.79 -12.19 -31.98
N MET A 107 11.89 -12.42 -30.66
CA MET A 107 12.18 -13.73 -30.06
C MET A 107 10.88 -14.45 -29.68
N THR A 108 10.90 -15.79 -29.73
CA THR A 108 9.83 -16.63 -29.18
C THR A 108 9.80 -16.54 -27.65
N VAL A 109 8.74 -17.06 -26.99
CA VAL A 109 8.65 -17.18 -25.52
C VAL A 109 9.83 -17.98 -24.99
N ARG A 110 10.15 -19.13 -25.58
CA ARG A 110 11.31 -19.97 -25.21
C ARG A 110 12.62 -19.19 -25.27
N GLU A 111 12.82 -18.41 -26.31
CA GLU A 111 14.01 -17.58 -26.46
C GLU A 111 14.06 -16.44 -25.47
N ASN A 112 12.93 -15.77 -25.22
CA ASN A 112 12.83 -14.74 -24.19
C ASN A 112 13.20 -15.30 -22.81
N LEU A 113 12.62 -16.43 -22.41
CA LEU A 113 12.93 -17.07 -21.13
C LEU A 113 14.42 -17.43 -21.01
N GLY A 114 14.97 -18.08 -22.03
CA GLY A 114 16.35 -18.60 -22.01
C GLY A 114 17.45 -17.56 -22.29
N TYR A 115 17.09 -16.32 -22.70
CA TYR A 115 18.06 -15.33 -23.16
C TYR A 115 19.12 -15.00 -22.09
N GLY A 116 18.70 -14.72 -20.86
CA GLY A 116 19.61 -14.38 -19.75
C GLY A 116 20.62 -15.49 -19.45
N LEU A 117 20.21 -16.76 -19.53
CA LEU A 117 21.10 -17.91 -19.34
C LEU A 117 22.08 -18.06 -20.48
N LYS A 118 21.66 -17.83 -21.75
CA LYS A 118 22.55 -17.85 -22.92
C LYS A 118 23.64 -16.78 -22.81
N VAL A 119 23.31 -15.57 -22.36
CA VAL A 119 24.28 -14.50 -22.14
C VAL A 119 25.31 -14.87 -21.05
N ARG A 120 24.88 -15.61 -20.02
CA ARG A 120 25.77 -16.17 -18.97
C ARG A 120 26.57 -17.39 -19.44
N LYS A 121 26.43 -17.79 -20.71
CA LYS A 121 27.09 -18.98 -21.33
C LYS A 121 26.71 -20.30 -20.64
N THR A 122 25.51 -20.41 -20.09
CA THR A 122 24.96 -21.64 -19.51
C THR A 122 24.86 -22.73 -20.57
N PRO A 123 25.19 -24.01 -20.25
CA PRO A 123 25.09 -25.13 -21.20
C PRO A 123 23.67 -25.24 -21.78
N LYS A 124 23.59 -25.57 -23.11
CA LYS A 124 22.29 -25.58 -23.81
C LYS A 124 21.27 -26.54 -23.19
N SER A 125 21.70 -27.69 -22.72
CA SER A 125 20.84 -28.68 -22.06
C SER A 125 20.24 -28.12 -20.76
N GLU A 126 21.01 -27.37 -19.98
CA GLU A 126 20.54 -26.73 -18.75
C GLU A 126 19.59 -25.58 -19.05
N VAL A 127 19.86 -24.78 -20.09
CA VAL A 127 18.92 -23.72 -20.53
C VAL A 127 17.57 -24.32 -20.90
N VAL A 128 17.53 -25.43 -21.67
CA VAL A 128 16.28 -26.11 -22.04
C VAL A 128 15.55 -26.58 -20.77
N ARG A 129 16.24 -27.28 -19.89
CA ARG A 129 15.63 -27.79 -18.62
C ARG A 129 15.02 -26.66 -17.77
N LYS A 130 15.78 -25.59 -17.51
CA LYS A 130 15.29 -24.45 -16.69
C LYS A 130 14.14 -23.71 -17.37
N VAL A 131 14.17 -23.55 -18.69
CA VAL A 131 13.08 -22.93 -19.45
C VAL A 131 11.81 -23.75 -19.37
N ASP A 132 11.88 -25.08 -19.55
CA ASP A 132 10.72 -25.96 -19.50
C ASP A 132 10.14 -26.03 -18.06
N GLU A 133 10.99 -26.04 -17.03
CA GLU A 133 10.58 -26.00 -15.64
C GLU A 133 9.81 -24.69 -15.31
N VAL A 134 10.36 -23.53 -15.70
CA VAL A 134 9.71 -22.23 -15.47
C VAL A 134 8.45 -22.09 -16.32
N ALA A 135 8.44 -22.61 -17.54
CA ALA A 135 7.25 -22.63 -18.38
C ALA A 135 6.12 -23.43 -17.73
N GLY A 136 6.43 -24.60 -17.14
CA GLY A 136 5.46 -25.39 -16.38
C GLY A 136 4.93 -24.67 -15.11
N MET A 137 5.81 -23.96 -14.39
CA MET A 137 5.38 -23.16 -13.23
C MET A 137 4.35 -22.07 -13.58
N LEU A 138 4.50 -21.48 -14.78
CA LEU A 138 3.74 -20.32 -15.22
C LEU A 138 2.61 -20.66 -16.22
N GLY A 139 2.43 -21.94 -16.57
CA GLY A 139 1.44 -22.38 -17.56
C GLY A 139 1.72 -21.80 -18.96
N LEU A 140 2.98 -21.81 -19.39
CA LEU A 140 3.44 -21.25 -20.65
C LEU A 140 3.84 -22.34 -21.69
N GLU A 141 3.71 -23.64 -21.36
CA GLU A 141 4.21 -24.75 -22.19
C GLU A 141 3.66 -24.70 -23.61
N GLN A 142 2.36 -24.43 -23.75
CA GLN A 142 1.67 -24.35 -25.06
C GLN A 142 2.00 -23.05 -25.84
N LEU A 143 2.74 -22.12 -25.21
CA LEU A 143 3.03 -20.81 -25.77
C LEU A 143 4.51 -20.62 -26.12
N LEU A 144 5.36 -21.61 -25.83
CA LEU A 144 6.83 -21.51 -25.95
C LEU A 144 7.31 -21.08 -27.33
N ASP A 145 6.63 -21.50 -28.39
CA ASP A 145 7.02 -21.19 -29.79
C ASP A 145 6.35 -19.90 -30.31
N ARG A 146 5.47 -19.27 -29.54
CA ARG A 146 4.83 -18.00 -29.93
C ARG A 146 5.76 -16.81 -29.68
N ARG A 147 5.50 -15.73 -30.42
CA ARG A 147 6.15 -14.42 -30.18
C ARG A 147 5.27 -13.52 -29.31
N PRO A 148 5.84 -12.52 -28.61
CA PRO A 148 5.10 -11.62 -27.72
C PRO A 148 3.87 -10.97 -28.35
N GLY A 149 3.90 -10.62 -29.64
CA GLY A 149 2.76 -10.02 -30.33
C GLY A 149 1.52 -10.94 -30.43
N ALA A 150 1.69 -12.26 -30.31
CA ALA A 150 0.60 -13.24 -30.34
C ALA A 150 0.12 -13.65 -28.93
N LEU A 151 0.48 -12.89 -27.89
CA LEU A 151 0.15 -13.16 -26.50
C LEU A 151 -0.83 -12.11 -25.94
N SER A 152 -1.71 -12.53 -25.02
CA SER A 152 -2.50 -11.59 -24.20
C SER A 152 -1.61 -10.81 -23.20
N GLY A 153 -2.13 -9.75 -22.60
CA GLY A 153 -1.44 -8.97 -21.57
C GLY A 153 -0.92 -9.83 -20.42
N GLY A 154 -1.77 -10.64 -19.81
CA GLY A 154 -1.39 -11.55 -18.72
C GLY A 154 -0.39 -12.65 -19.16
N GLN A 155 -0.45 -13.11 -20.43
CA GLN A 155 0.56 -14.03 -20.96
C GLN A 155 1.92 -13.35 -21.12
N ARG A 156 1.96 -12.12 -21.66
CA ARG A 156 3.20 -11.32 -21.74
C ARG A 156 3.83 -11.09 -20.37
N GLN A 157 3.01 -10.77 -19.39
CA GLN A 157 3.47 -10.60 -18.02
C GLN A 157 4.10 -11.88 -17.45
N ARG A 158 3.43 -13.03 -17.59
CA ARG A 158 4.00 -14.32 -17.16
C ARG A 158 5.34 -14.63 -17.83
N VAL A 159 5.49 -14.28 -19.10
CA VAL A 159 6.79 -14.40 -19.80
C VAL A 159 7.84 -13.47 -19.19
N ALA A 160 7.49 -12.22 -18.86
CA ALA A 160 8.41 -11.28 -18.20
C ALA A 160 8.85 -11.78 -16.81
N MET A 161 7.90 -12.31 -16.03
CA MET A 161 8.22 -12.96 -14.75
C MET A 161 9.11 -14.18 -14.94
N GLY A 162 8.82 -15.03 -15.93
CA GLY A 162 9.63 -16.22 -16.21
C GLY A 162 11.07 -15.88 -16.59
N ARG A 163 11.30 -14.77 -17.30
CA ARG A 163 12.67 -14.26 -17.59
C ARG A 163 13.44 -13.89 -16.33
N ALA A 164 12.75 -13.39 -15.31
CA ALA A 164 13.34 -13.08 -14.03
C ALA A 164 13.64 -14.36 -13.24
N ILE A 165 12.66 -15.27 -13.14
CA ILE A 165 12.73 -16.51 -12.35
C ILE A 165 13.82 -17.46 -12.85
N VAL A 166 13.94 -17.65 -14.16
CA VAL A 166 14.90 -18.59 -14.74
C VAL A 166 16.36 -18.31 -14.36
N ARG A 167 16.64 -17.07 -13.93
CA ARG A 167 17.97 -16.62 -13.50
C ARG A 167 18.29 -16.96 -12.05
N GLU A 168 17.30 -17.37 -11.27
CA GLU A 168 17.42 -17.67 -9.82
C GLU A 168 18.16 -16.55 -9.06
N PRO A 169 17.63 -15.30 -9.09
CA PRO A 169 18.30 -14.16 -8.51
C PRO A 169 18.21 -14.19 -6.97
N LYS A 170 19.05 -13.40 -6.28
CA LYS A 170 18.97 -13.16 -4.85
C LYS A 170 17.74 -12.35 -4.44
N ALA A 171 17.28 -11.46 -5.33
CA ALA A 171 16.06 -10.68 -5.12
C ALA A 171 15.32 -10.39 -6.44
N PHE A 172 13.99 -10.35 -6.36
CA PHE A 172 13.11 -9.82 -7.41
C PHE A 172 12.79 -8.36 -7.14
N LEU A 173 12.88 -7.54 -8.16
CA LEU A 173 12.51 -6.13 -8.16
C LEU A 173 11.40 -5.94 -9.20
N MET A 174 10.22 -5.49 -8.79
CA MET A 174 9.05 -5.42 -9.65
C MET A 174 8.51 -3.98 -9.68
N ASP A 175 8.60 -3.32 -10.84
CA ASP A 175 8.15 -1.94 -11.04
C ASP A 175 6.77 -1.96 -11.71
N GLU A 176 5.70 -1.83 -10.93
CA GLU A 176 4.29 -1.81 -11.34
C GLU A 176 3.91 -2.92 -12.36
N PRO A 177 4.20 -4.18 -12.08
CA PRO A 177 4.07 -5.22 -13.10
C PRO A 177 2.62 -5.51 -13.51
N LEU A 178 1.61 -5.13 -12.71
CA LEU A 178 0.20 -5.39 -12.97
C LEU A 178 -0.57 -4.19 -13.55
N SER A 179 0.03 -3.00 -13.63
CA SER A 179 -0.64 -1.74 -14.00
C SER A 179 -1.30 -1.78 -15.40
N ASN A 180 -0.69 -2.50 -16.35
CA ASN A 180 -1.19 -2.60 -17.73
C ASN A 180 -2.22 -3.73 -17.96
N LEU A 181 -2.79 -4.30 -16.89
CA LEU A 181 -3.81 -5.35 -16.97
C LEU A 181 -5.19 -4.81 -16.63
N ASP A 182 -6.21 -5.38 -17.25
CA ASP A 182 -7.60 -5.14 -16.84
C ASP A 182 -7.88 -5.68 -15.42
N ALA A 183 -8.94 -5.17 -14.76
CA ALA A 183 -9.25 -5.47 -13.39
C ALA A 183 -9.43 -7.00 -13.12
N LYS A 184 -10.09 -7.72 -14.03
CA LYS A 184 -10.32 -9.17 -13.89
C LYS A 184 -9.02 -9.97 -13.97
N LEU A 185 -8.15 -9.63 -14.91
CA LEU A 185 -6.84 -10.26 -15.03
C LEU A 185 -5.95 -9.93 -13.84
N ARG A 186 -6.02 -8.70 -13.32
CA ARG A 186 -5.23 -8.25 -12.16
C ARG A 186 -5.51 -9.11 -10.93
N VAL A 187 -6.78 -9.42 -10.63
CA VAL A 187 -7.15 -10.31 -9.52
C VAL A 187 -6.49 -11.70 -9.65
N GLY A 188 -6.61 -12.34 -10.84
CA GLY A 188 -6.00 -13.64 -11.09
C GLY A 188 -4.46 -13.60 -10.99
N MET A 189 -3.84 -12.52 -11.48
CA MET A 189 -2.38 -12.38 -11.46
C MET A 189 -1.84 -12.12 -10.07
N ARG A 190 -2.55 -11.39 -9.19
CA ARG A 190 -2.17 -11.25 -7.77
C ARG A 190 -2.10 -12.61 -7.08
N ALA A 191 -3.14 -13.44 -7.24
CA ALA A 191 -3.16 -14.78 -6.66
C ALA A 191 -2.00 -15.65 -7.17
N GLN A 192 -1.69 -15.58 -8.48
CA GLN A 192 -0.56 -16.31 -9.07
C GLN A 192 0.78 -15.79 -8.54
N LEU A 193 0.94 -14.48 -8.39
CA LEU A 193 2.16 -13.87 -7.86
C LEU A 193 2.42 -14.28 -6.40
N SER A 194 1.37 -14.25 -5.55
CA SER A 194 1.44 -14.71 -4.18
C SER A 194 1.84 -16.20 -4.07
N ALA A 195 1.18 -17.07 -4.85
CA ALA A 195 1.51 -18.50 -4.90
C ALA A 195 2.95 -18.75 -5.40
N LEU A 196 3.39 -17.98 -6.39
CA LEU A 196 4.74 -18.06 -6.94
C LEU A 196 5.78 -17.64 -5.89
N HIS A 197 5.55 -16.52 -5.20
CA HIS A 197 6.44 -16.06 -4.14
C HIS A 197 6.54 -17.11 -3.01
N ALA A 198 5.42 -17.64 -2.54
CA ALA A 198 5.40 -18.69 -1.53
C ALA A 198 6.20 -19.95 -1.94
N ARG A 199 6.20 -20.28 -3.25
CA ARG A 199 6.96 -21.41 -3.79
C ARG A 199 8.45 -21.13 -3.91
N LEU A 200 8.84 -19.91 -4.31
CA LEU A 200 10.23 -19.54 -4.57
C LEU A 200 10.98 -19.11 -3.30
N GLY A 201 10.28 -18.50 -2.33
CA GLY A 201 10.88 -17.96 -1.11
C GLY A 201 11.94 -16.87 -1.36
N THR A 202 11.94 -16.24 -2.53
CA THR A 202 12.95 -15.24 -2.91
C THR A 202 12.52 -13.86 -2.45
N THR A 203 13.41 -13.11 -1.83
CA THR A 203 13.19 -11.72 -1.43
C THR A 203 12.63 -10.90 -2.58
N THR A 204 11.55 -10.18 -2.36
CA THR A 204 10.86 -9.42 -3.41
C THR A 204 10.59 -8.00 -2.96
N VAL A 205 10.96 -7.02 -3.79
CA VAL A 205 10.55 -5.61 -3.65
C VAL A 205 9.61 -5.28 -4.79
N TYR A 206 8.42 -4.87 -4.44
CA TYR A 206 7.32 -4.63 -5.37
C TYR A 206 6.86 -3.18 -5.27
N VAL A 207 6.81 -2.47 -6.38
CA VAL A 207 6.28 -1.10 -6.46
C VAL A 207 4.88 -1.15 -7.05
N THR A 208 3.96 -0.44 -6.45
CA THR A 208 2.60 -0.25 -6.97
C THR A 208 2.03 1.10 -6.51
N HIS A 209 1.04 1.59 -7.23
CA HIS A 209 0.13 2.65 -6.78
C HIS A 209 -1.23 2.06 -6.33
N ASP A 210 -1.50 0.78 -6.58
CA ASP A 210 -2.73 0.08 -6.21
C ASP A 210 -2.65 -0.40 -4.76
N GLN A 211 -3.50 0.18 -3.90
CA GLN A 211 -3.56 -0.17 -2.48
C GLN A 211 -4.00 -1.63 -2.26
N VAL A 212 -4.89 -2.16 -3.11
CA VAL A 212 -5.37 -3.55 -2.99
C VAL A 212 -4.23 -4.53 -3.24
N GLU A 213 -3.32 -4.21 -4.19
CA GLU A 213 -2.10 -4.99 -4.41
C GLU A 213 -1.20 -4.95 -3.17
N ALA A 214 -0.97 -3.77 -2.61
CA ALA A 214 -0.14 -3.60 -1.43
C ALA A 214 -0.69 -4.38 -0.23
N MET A 215 -1.98 -4.27 0.04
CA MET A 215 -2.65 -4.92 1.17
C MET A 215 -2.78 -6.45 1.03
N THR A 216 -2.73 -6.98 -0.21
CA THR A 216 -2.92 -8.43 -0.46
C THR A 216 -1.63 -9.19 -0.70
N LEU A 217 -0.57 -8.55 -1.20
CA LEU A 217 0.68 -9.21 -1.55
C LEU A 217 1.78 -9.02 -0.50
N GLY A 218 1.82 -7.87 0.17
CA GLY A 218 2.91 -7.50 1.06
C GLY A 218 2.90 -8.28 2.38
N HIS A 219 4.06 -8.83 2.76
CA HIS A 219 4.31 -9.18 4.15
C HIS A 219 4.44 -7.92 4.99
N ARG A 220 5.18 -6.94 4.45
CA ARG A 220 5.21 -5.55 4.93
C ARG A 220 4.99 -4.60 3.76
N VAL A 221 4.45 -3.45 4.08
CA VAL A 221 4.20 -2.37 3.13
C VAL A 221 4.87 -1.10 3.65
N ALA A 222 5.68 -0.47 2.80
CA ALA A 222 6.28 0.83 3.08
C ALA A 222 5.48 1.91 2.34
N VAL A 223 4.84 2.77 3.10
CA VAL A 223 4.10 3.93 2.57
C VAL A 223 5.08 5.08 2.39
N MET A 224 5.22 5.55 1.15
CA MET A 224 6.16 6.63 0.80
C MET A 224 5.46 7.92 0.44
N ARG A 225 6.05 9.05 0.85
CA ARG A 225 5.66 10.41 0.46
C ARG A 225 6.90 11.30 0.40
N ASP A 226 7.02 12.13 -0.63
CA ASP A 226 8.08 13.14 -0.78
C ASP A 226 9.50 12.58 -0.55
N GLY A 227 9.79 11.42 -1.15
CA GLY A 227 11.10 10.76 -1.03
C GLY A 227 11.37 10.08 0.31
N ARG A 228 10.42 10.08 1.25
CA ARG A 228 10.57 9.53 2.59
C ARG A 228 9.57 8.41 2.87
N ILE A 229 9.94 7.50 3.75
CA ILE A 229 9.01 6.49 4.27
C ILE A 229 8.24 7.11 5.43
N GLN A 230 6.91 7.06 5.35
CA GLN A 230 6.00 7.54 6.38
C GLN A 230 5.72 6.48 7.45
N GLN A 231 5.54 5.23 7.02
CA GLN A 231 5.35 4.07 7.89
C GLN A 231 5.72 2.80 7.12
N ILE A 232 6.28 1.83 7.83
CA ILE A 232 6.48 0.46 7.34
C ILE A 232 5.87 -0.48 8.36
N ASP A 233 4.93 -1.31 7.92
CA ASP A 233 4.30 -2.29 8.80
C ASP A 233 3.60 -3.38 7.97
N THR A 234 2.98 -4.34 8.67
CA THR A 234 2.05 -5.27 8.05
C THR A 234 0.84 -4.51 7.49
N PRO A 235 0.16 -5.01 6.45
CA PRO A 235 -1.06 -4.39 5.92
C PRO A 235 -2.10 -4.08 7.01
N GLN A 236 -2.30 -4.99 7.95
CA GLN A 236 -3.28 -4.84 9.04
C GLN A 236 -2.89 -3.71 10.00
N GLU A 237 -1.62 -3.58 10.36
CA GLU A 237 -1.16 -2.49 11.24
C GLU A 237 -1.27 -1.14 10.56
N LEU A 238 -0.92 -1.03 9.26
CA LEU A 238 -1.09 0.21 8.50
C LEU A 238 -2.55 0.68 8.47
N TYR A 239 -3.49 -0.27 8.32
CA TYR A 239 -4.92 0.02 8.30
C TYR A 239 -5.47 0.38 9.69
N ASN A 240 -5.11 -0.42 10.71
CA ASN A 240 -5.66 -0.28 12.06
C ASN A 240 -4.91 0.76 12.91
N ARG A 241 -3.63 1.02 12.61
CA ARG A 241 -2.76 1.90 13.39
C ARG A 241 -1.91 2.82 12.52
N PRO A 242 -2.54 3.64 11.65
CA PRO A 242 -1.80 4.59 10.83
C PRO A 242 -1.01 5.56 11.70
N ALA A 243 0.28 5.77 11.40
CA ALA A 243 1.17 6.60 12.23
C ALA A 243 0.87 8.09 12.12
N ASN A 244 0.26 8.54 11.05
CA ASN A 244 -0.06 9.93 10.80
C ASN A 244 -1.28 10.08 9.87
N LEU A 245 -1.73 11.32 9.71
CA LEU A 245 -2.88 11.67 8.85
C LEU A 245 -2.70 11.22 7.40
N PHE A 246 -1.47 11.33 6.87
CA PHE A 246 -1.21 10.92 5.50
C PHE A 246 -1.45 9.42 5.31
N VAL A 247 -0.88 8.58 6.17
CA VAL A 247 -1.09 7.12 6.09
C VAL A 247 -2.57 6.76 6.30
N ALA A 248 -3.24 7.45 7.24
CA ALA A 248 -4.66 7.25 7.52
C ALA A 248 -5.56 7.53 6.31
N ALA A 249 -5.32 8.63 5.61
CA ALA A 249 -6.06 9.04 4.43
C ALA A 249 -5.67 8.21 3.20
N PHE A 250 -4.38 7.85 3.07
CA PHE A 250 -3.89 7.11 1.92
C PHE A 250 -4.29 5.63 1.95
N ILE A 251 -4.33 4.98 3.12
CA ILE A 251 -4.61 3.55 3.25
C ILE A 251 -6.10 3.30 3.52
N GLY A 252 -6.76 2.66 2.58
CA GLY A 252 -8.18 2.27 2.61
C GLY A 252 -8.95 2.77 1.40
N SER A 253 -9.92 1.99 0.94
CA SER A 253 -10.86 2.36 -0.13
C SER A 253 -12.28 1.93 0.29
N PRO A 254 -13.19 2.88 0.54
CA PRO A 254 -12.99 4.33 0.56
C PRO A 254 -11.98 4.81 1.63
N ALA A 255 -11.49 6.05 1.47
CA ALA A 255 -10.57 6.68 2.41
C ALA A 255 -11.20 6.87 3.81
N MET A 256 -10.36 7.08 4.83
CA MET A 256 -10.80 7.44 6.17
C MET A 256 -11.43 8.84 6.17
N ASN A 257 -12.61 8.98 6.74
CA ASN A 257 -13.22 10.28 7.01
C ASN A 257 -12.39 11.01 8.08
N LEU A 258 -11.92 12.22 7.78
CA LEU A 258 -11.09 13.03 8.69
C LEU A 258 -11.80 14.34 9.00
N VAL A 259 -11.93 14.69 10.28
CA VAL A 259 -12.57 15.92 10.74
C VAL A 259 -11.88 16.48 11.98
N GLU A 260 -11.78 17.80 12.06
CA GLU A 260 -11.42 18.46 13.31
C GLU A 260 -12.60 18.40 14.28
N ALA A 261 -12.33 18.06 15.55
CA ALA A 261 -13.34 17.96 16.57
C ALA A 261 -12.85 18.60 17.88
N ASP A 262 -13.77 19.24 18.60
CA ASP A 262 -13.54 19.70 19.96
C ASP A 262 -13.82 18.56 20.95
N PHE A 263 -12.85 18.31 21.84
CA PHE A 263 -12.97 17.30 22.89
C PHE A 263 -13.39 17.94 24.22
N THR A 264 -14.59 17.62 24.67
CA THR A 264 -15.20 18.18 25.89
C THR A 264 -15.04 17.28 27.14
N GLY A 265 -14.10 16.31 27.11
CA GLY A 265 -13.80 15.38 28.20
C GLY A 265 -14.62 14.07 28.14
N ASN A 266 -15.84 14.10 27.62
CA ASN A 266 -16.71 12.94 27.49
C ASN A 266 -17.43 12.84 26.12
N ALA A 267 -17.19 13.80 25.25
CA ALA A 267 -17.75 13.82 23.90
C ALA A 267 -16.82 14.50 22.91
N LEU A 268 -16.97 14.16 21.64
CA LEU A 268 -16.41 14.86 20.48
C LEU A 268 -17.53 15.69 19.87
N GLU A 269 -17.22 16.94 19.56
CA GLU A 269 -18.15 17.89 18.94
C GLU A 269 -17.57 18.36 17.59
N PHE A 270 -18.28 18.09 16.50
CA PHE A 270 -17.93 18.51 15.14
C PHE A 270 -19.18 18.56 14.25
N GLY A 271 -19.25 19.50 13.33
CA GLY A 271 -20.32 19.60 12.32
C GLY A 271 -21.75 19.59 12.90
N GLY A 272 -21.93 20.11 14.10
CA GLY A 272 -23.22 20.06 14.80
C GLY A 272 -23.55 18.73 15.48
N TYR A 273 -22.69 17.72 15.33
CA TYR A 273 -22.83 16.43 16.04
C TYR A 273 -22.12 16.45 17.39
N ARG A 274 -22.70 15.74 18.35
CA ARG A 274 -22.07 15.45 19.65
C ARG A 274 -22.05 13.95 19.88
N ILE A 275 -20.86 13.36 19.80
CA ILE A 275 -20.66 11.91 19.91
C ILE A 275 -20.03 11.59 21.26
N PRO A 276 -20.72 10.88 22.17
CA PRO A 276 -20.14 10.45 23.43
C PRO A 276 -18.95 9.52 23.23
N VAL A 277 -17.83 9.80 23.89
CA VAL A 277 -16.64 8.95 23.90
C VAL A 277 -16.10 8.80 25.30
N SER A 278 -15.53 7.65 25.62
CA SER A 278 -14.84 7.41 26.88
C SER A 278 -13.35 7.29 26.61
N ILE A 279 -12.62 8.40 26.80
CA ILE A 279 -11.18 8.47 26.59
C ILE A 279 -10.50 8.67 27.94
N ASP A 280 -9.47 7.86 28.24
CA ASP A 280 -8.60 8.03 29.40
C ASP A 280 -7.27 8.65 28.93
N GLY A 281 -6.79 9.65 29.64
CA GLY A 281 -5.53 10.30 29.34
C GLY A 281 -5.66 11.76 28.89
N SER A 282 -4.51 12.40 28.70
CA SER A 282 -4.44 13.80 28.26
C SER A 282 -4.62 13.87 26.74
N VAL A 283 -5.84 14.13 26.31
CA VAL A 283 -6.16 14.44 24.91
C VAL A 283 -6.28 15.96 24.79
N PRO A 284 -5.69 16.58 23.75
CA PRO A 284 -5.90 18.01 23.50
C PRO A 284 -7.39 18.35 23.39
N SER A 285 -7.74 19.60 23.74
CA SER A 285 -9.12 20.09 23.60
C SER A 285 -9.60 20.12 22.14
N ARG A 286 -8.69 20.12 21.18
CA ARG A 286 -8.94 20.02 19.76
C ARG A 286 -8.12 18.88 19.18
N VAL A 287 -8.76 17.99 18.42
CA VAL A 287 -8.16 16.80 17.80
C VAL A 287 -8.67 16.62 16.39
N ILE A 288 -7.91 15.94 15.55
CA ILE A 288 -8.44 15.39 14.29
C ILE A 288 -8.92 13.97 14.58
N VAL A 289 -10.17 13.70 14.24
CA VAL A 289 -10.79 12.37 14.38
C VAL A 289 -10.85 11.72 13.03
N GLY A 290 -10.34 10.48 12.94
CA GLY A 290 -10.45 9.63 11.79
C GLY A 290 -11.51 8.55 12.01
N ILE A 291 -12.46 8.45 11.10
CA ILE A 291 -13.57 7.49 11.15
C ILE A 291 -13.56 6.68 9.87
N ARG A 292 -13.28 5.38 9.95
CA ARG A 292 -13.36 4.49 8.78
C ARG A 292 -14.81 4.34 8.31
N PRO A 293 -15.08 4.22 6.99
CA PRO A 293 -16.43 4.04 6.45
C PRO A 293 -17.22 2.90 7.09
N GLU A 294 -16.57 1.81 7.47
CA GLU A 294 -17.18 0.67 8.13
C GLU A 294 -17.36 0.83 9.66
N ALA A 295 -17.01 1.99 10.23
CA ALA A 295 -17.37 2.34 11.59
C ALA A 295 -18.82 2.88 11.69
N PHE A 296 -19.44 3.16 10.53
CA PHE A 296 -20.85 3.49 10.44
C PHE A 296 -21.68 2.24 10.15
N SER A 297 -22.89 2.22 10.68
CA SER A 297 -23.92 1.22 10.36
C SER A 297 -25.30 1.85 10.40
N ASP A 298 -26.27 1.22 9.78
CA ASP A 298 -27.67 1.65 9.88
C ASP A 298 -28.14 1.52 11.31
N ALA A 299 -28.64 2.61 11.90
CA ALA A 299 -29.11 2.62 13.29
C ALA A 299 -30.29 1.65 13.54
N ALA A 300 -31.03 1.29 12.47
CA ALA A 300 -32.12 0.32 12.56
C ALA A 300 -31.62 -1.10 12.89
N THR A 301 -30.37 -1.42 12.54
CA THR A 301 -29.75 -2.74 12.76
C THR A 301 -28.72 -2.74 13.88
N ALA A 302 -28.33 -1.54 14.36
CA ALA A 302 -27.31 -1.37 15.38
C ALA A 302 -27.83 -1.60 16.81
N SER A 303 -26.92 -1.66 17.79
CA SER A 303 -27.27 -1.69 19.19
C SER A 303 -28.00 -0.39 19.60
N PRO A 304 -29.11 -0.45 20.36
CA PRO A 304 -29.81 0.75 20.86
C PRO A 304 -28.94 1.70 21.71
N SER A 305 -27.82 1.21 22.24
CA SER A 305 -26.88 2.00 23.02
C SER A 305 -25.79 2.70 22.21
N SER A 306 -25.70 2.42 20.90
CA SER A 306 -24.70 3.04 20.03
C SER A 306 -25.01 4.53 19.84
N PRO A 307 -24.01 5.41 19.89
CA PRO A 307 -24.16 6.80 19.46
C PRO A 307 -24.67 6.87 18.03
N THR A 308 -25.50 7.85 17.71
CA THR A 308 -26.04 8.02 16.36
C THR A 308 -25.85 9.44 15.85
N ILE A 309 -25.75 9.56 14.52
CA ILE A 309 -25.81 10.83 13.79
C ILE A 309 -26.92 10.76 12.75
N ASP A 310 -27.55 11.89 12.44
CA ASP A 310 -28.51 12.01 11.36
C ASP A 310 -27.78 12.64 10.15
N ALA A 311 -27.56 11.85 9.10
CA ALA A 311 -26.77 12.21 7.92
C ALA A 311 -27.68 12.47 6.72
N PRO A 312 -27.57 13.62 6.02
CA PRO A 312 -28.27 13.83 4.75
C PRO A 312 -27.67 12.95 3.66
N VAL A 313 -28.47 12.08 3.04
CA VAL A 313 -27.99 11.18 1.96
C VAL A 313 -27.86 12.00 0.66
N GLU A 314 -26.63 12.24 0.22
CA GLU A 314 -26.35 13.03 -0.97
C GLU A 314 -25.99 12.19 -2.19
N VAL A 315 -25.26 11.07 -1.98
CA VAL A 315 -24.94 10.10 -3.04
C VAL A 315 -25.08 8.70 -2.48
N ILE A 316 -25.54 7.77 -3.32
CA ILE A 316 -25.61 6.34 -3.01
C ILE A 316 -24.88 5.58 -4.12
N GLU A 317 -23.95 4.71 -3.73
CA GLU A 317 -23.27 3.79 -4.64
C GLU A 317 -23.54 2.35 -4.19
N GLU A 318 -24.30 1.61 -5.01
CA GLU A 318 -24.60 0.20 -4.75
C GLU A 318 -23.54 -0.68 -5.44
N LEU A 319 -22.62 -1.23 -4.65
CA LEU A 319 -21.51 -2.06 -5.14
C LEU A 319 -21.80 -3.57 -5.12
N GLY A 320 -23.03 -3.95 -4.78
CA GLY A 320 -23.48 -5.33 -4.64
C GLY A 320 -23.25 -5.87 -3.22
N PRO A 321 -22.04 -6.15 -2.74
CA PRO A 321 -21.81 -6.59 -1.36
C PRO A 321 -21.90 -5.48 -0.33
N ASP A 322 -21.74 -4.23 -0.73
CA ASP A 322 -21.74 -3.04 0.12
C ASP A 322 -22.58 -1.92 -0.53
N THR A 323 -23.16 -1.06 0.28
CA THR A 323 -23.76 0.20 -0.14
C THR A 323 -22.95 1.35 0.47
N LEU A 324 -22.38 2.22 -0.37
CA LEU A 324 -21.72 3.43 0.09
C LEU A 324 -22.73 4.59 0.09
N VAL A 325 -22.74 5.33 1.19
CA VAL A 325 -23.54 6.55 1.36
C VAL A 325 -22.59 7.71 1.60
N LEU A 326 -22.65 8.73 0.72
CA LEU A 326 -21.89 9.94 0.88
C LEU A 326 -22.80 11.05 1.44
N PHE A 327 -22.28 11.79 2.40
CA PHE A 327 -22.95 12.89 3.07
C PHE A 327 -21.96 13.96 3.50
N THR A 328 -22.43 15.20 3.66
CA THR A 328 -21.57 16.32 4.06
C THR A 328 -21.69 16.59 5.58
N VAL A 329 -20.56 16.85 6.20
CA VAL A 329 -20.44 17.36 7.56
C VAL A 329 -20.01 18.83 7.49
N ALA A 330 -20.74 19.71 8.18
CA ALA A 330 -20.51 21.16 8.14
C ALA A 330 -19.28 21.56 8.99
N GLU A 331 -18.09 21.24 8.51
CA GLU A 331 -16.79 21.56 9.10
C GLU A 331 -15.76 21.94 8.07
N SER A 332 -14.62 22.49 8.52
CA SER A 332 -13.47 22.77 7.66
C SER A 332 -12.76 21.50 7.25
N LYS A 333 -12.32 21.41 5.99
CA LYS A 333 -11.52 20.29 5.52
C LYS A 333 -10.19 20.21 6.27
N VAL A 334 -9.81 19.00 6.68
CA VAL A 334 -8.49 18.71 7.21
C VAL A 334 -7.49 18.67 6.05
N GLU A 335 -6.47 19.52 6.10
CA GLU A 335 -5.42 19.51 5.08
C GLU A 335 -4.49 18.32 5.28
N VAL A 336 -4.52 17.37 4.36
CA VAL A 336 -3.67 16.16 4.38
C VAL A 336 -2.57 16.23 3.30
N GLY A 337 -2.47 17.35 2.57
CA GLY A 337 -1.55 17.55 1.45
C GLY A 337 -2.07 16.91 0.15
N GLU A 338 -1.18 16.71 -0.83
CA GLU A 338 -1.52 16.36 -2.24
C GLU A 338 -2.26 15.02 -2.47
N ILE A 339 -2.75 14.33 -1.46
CA ILE A 339 -3.56 13.11 -1.64
C ILE A 339 -4.86 13.41 -2.40
N HIS A 340 -5.34 14.65 -2.34
CA HIS A 340 -6.57 15.07 -3.00
C HIS A 340 -6.48 15.14 -4.53
N GLU A 341 -5.29 15.10 -5.15
CA GLU A 341 -5.20 15.16 -6.61
C GLU A 341 -5.59 13.84 -7.30
N GLU A 342 -5.37 12.68 -6.68
CA GLU A 342 -5.80 11.39 -7.28
C GLU A 342 -7.23 10.97 -6.88
N ALA A 343 -7.71 11.40 -5.70
CA ALA A 343 -9.13 11.27 -5.27
C ALA A 343 -10.00 12.45 -5.70
N GLY A 344 -9.38 13.55 -6.13
CA GLY A 344 -10.00 14.84 -6.32
C GLY A 344 -10.94 14.99 -7.51
N ASP A 345 -10.90 14.06 -8.48
CA ASP A 345 -11.81 14.14 -9.62
C ASP A 345 -13.27 13.78 -9.25
N GLU A 346 -13.48 12.95 -8.22
CA GLU A 346 -14.82 12.61 -7.74
C GLU A 346 -15.37 13.66 -6.77
N GLU A 347 -14.55 14.17 -5.84
CA GLU A 347 -14.97 15.26 -4.93
C GLU A 347 -15.15 16.63 -5.62
N ALA A 348 -14.37 16.91 -6.68
CA ALA A 348 -14.51 18.17 -7.43
C ALA A 348 -15.82 18.25 -8.22
N LEU A 349 -16.47 17.11 -8.50
CA LEU A 349 -17.78 17.05 -9.15
C LEU A 349 -18.94 17.37 -8.19
N LEU A 350 -18.73 17.18 -6.88
CA LEU A 350 -19.69 17.51 -5.84
C LEU A 350 -19.36 18.90 -5.30
N LYS A 351 -20.18 19.92 -5.65
CA LYS A 351 -20.12 21.29 -5.08
C LYS A 351 -20.60 21.26 -3.61
N MET A 352 -19.90 20.53 -2.75
CA MET A 352 -20.29 20.36 -1.35
C MET A 352 -19.59 21.44 -0.48
N GLU A 353 -20.38 22.21 0.25
CA GLU A 353 -19.87 23.08 1.31
C GLU A 353 -19.67 22.24 2.55
N GLY A 354 -18.41 21.91 2.92
CA GLY A 354 -18.06 21.11 4.08
C GLY A 354 -17.14 19.94 3.77
N VAL A 355 -17.07 18.98 4.69
CA VAL A 355 -16.25 17.75 4.56
C VAL A 355 -17.14 16.59 4.11
N ALA A 356 -16.78 15.96 2.99
CA ALA A 356 -17.47 14.77 2.51
C ALA A 356 -17.12 13.57 3.40
N PHE A 357 -18.13 12.89 3.90
CA PHE A 357 -18.03 11.63 4.64
C PHE A 357 -18.61 10.49 3.81
N THR A 358 -17.99 9.33 3.92
CA THR A 358 -18.49 8.08 3.34
C THR A 358 -18.80 7.10 4.46
N ALA A 359 -20.02 6.55 4.45
CA ALA A 359 -20.41 5.40 5.27
C ALA A 359 -20.52 4.16 4.40
N ARG A 360 -19.99 3.01 4.88
CA ARG A 360 -20.17 1.70 4.25
C ARG A 360 -21.21 0.93 5.02
N LEU A 361 -22.33 0.63 4.37
CA LEU A 361 -23.48 -0.03 4.95
C LEU A 361 -23.67 -1.44 4.38
N ASP A 362 -24.36 -2.28 5.17
CA ASP A 362 -24.85 -3.56 4.70
C ASP A 362 -25.80 -3.38 3.51
N PRO A 363 -25.74 -4.22 2.46
CA PRO A 363 -26.64 -4.10 1.30
C PRO A 363 -28.13 -4.27 1.61
N GLN A 364 -28.50 -4.72 2.83
CA GLN A 364 -29.88 -4.75 3.28
C GLN A 364 -30.39 -3.37 3.76
N SER A 365 -29.47 -2.43 4.04
CA SER A 365 -29.86 -1.03 4.30
C SER A 365 -30.39 -0.40 3.02
N THR A 366 -31.50 0.33 3.11
CA THR A 366 -32.17 0.96 1.97
C THR A 366 -32.15 2.48 2.10
N PRO A 367 -30.97 3.12 2.02
CA PRO A 367 -30.88 4.58 2.05
C PRO A 367 -31.63 5.16 0.85
N ARG A 368 -32.18 6.39 1.00
CA ARG A 368 -32.81 7.10 -0.09
C ARG A 368 -32.19 8.46 -0.29
N LEU A 369 -31.89 8.76 -1.54
CA LEU A 369 -31.32 10.05 -1.93
C LEU A 369 -32.19 11.22 -1.44
N GLY A 370 -31.57 12.20 -0.80
CA GLY A 370 -32.23 13.40 -0.27
C GLY A 370 -32.96 13.19 1.06
N GLU A 371 -33.00 11.97 1.61
CA GLU A 371 -33.57 11.71 2.95
C GLU A 371 -32.49 11.76 4.03
N MET A 372 -32.91 11.94 5.27
CA MET A 372 -32.04 11.85 6.45
C MET A 372 -31.90 10.38 6.84
N LEU A 373 -30.68 9.87 6.89
CA LEU A 373 -30.36 8.53 7.36
C LEU A 373 -29.76 8.60 8.76
N ARG A 374 -30.33 7.86 9.69
CA ARG A 374 -29.76 7.70 11.01
C ARG A 374 -28.68 6.62 11.00
N LEU A 375 -27.43 7.03 11.23
CA LEU A 375 -26.26 6.16 11.28
C LEU A 375 -25.83 5.96 12.73
N ALA A 376 -25.65 4.71 13.13
CA ALA A 376 -24.95 4.38 14.38
C ALA A 376 -23.44 4.41 14.12
N VAL A 377 -22.67 4.85 15.13
CA VAL A 377 -21.24 5.07 15.03
C VAL A 377 -20.50 4.25 16.08
N ASP A 378 -19.56 3.41 15.64
CA ASP A 378 -18.69 2.65 16.54
C ASP A 378 -17.48 3.48 16.96
N THR A 379 -17.59 4.14 18.10
CA THR A 379 -16.55 5.01 18.65
C THR A 379 -15.29 4.26 19.11
N SER A 380 -15.35 2.95 19.29
CA SER A 380 -14.18 2.13 19.64
C SER A 380 -13.18 2.00 18.47
N ARG A 381 -13.63 2.31 17.27
CA ARG A 381 -12.84 2.28 16.02
C ARG A 381 -12.34 3.64 15.57
N PHE A 382 -12.47 4.67 16.41
CA PHE A 382 -11.98 6.01 16.11
C PHE A 382 -10.47 6.09 16.20
N HIS A 383 -9.89 6.86 15.28
CA HIS A 383 -8.49 7.23 15.28
C HIS A 383 -8.36 8.70 15.67
N TYR A 384 -7.32 9.01 16.42
CA TYR A 384 -7.08 10.36 16.91
C TYR A 384 -5.73 10.85 16.45
N PHE A 385 -5.67 12.10 15.97
CA PHE A 385 -4.44 12.71 15.51
C PHE A 385 -4.29 14.10 16.11
N ASP A 386 -3.05 14.49 16.35
CA ASP A 386 -2.69 15.83 16.79
C ASP A 386 -2.82 16.82 15.62
N PRO A 387 -3.60 17.90 15.75
CA PRO A 387 -3.82 18.84 14.65
C PRO A 387 -2.56 19.57 14.19
N ALA A 388 -1.56 19.76 15.07
CA ALA A 388 -0.35 20.50 14.75
C ALA A 388 0.70 19.65 14.05
N SER A 389 0.86 18.40 14.45
CA SER A 389 1.88 17.49 13.91
C SER A 389 1.33 16.48 12.89
N GLY A 390 0.02 16.26 12.87
CA GLY A 390 -0.62 15.19 12.10
C GLY A 390 -0.29 13.78 12.60
N LEU A 391 0.42 13.65 13.73
CA LEU A 391 0.80 12.35 14.28
C LEU A 391 -0.36 11.72 15.05
N ARG A 392 -0.39 10.38 15.03
CA ARG A 392 -1.37 9.61 15.78
C ARG A 392 -1.23 9.86 17.28
N LEU A 393 -2.37 10.05 17.93
CA LEU A 393 -2.54 10.00 19.38
C LEU A 393 -3.03 8.61 19.78
N GLU A 394 -2.56 8.07 20.89
CA GLU A 394 -3.02 6.79 21.44
C GLU A 394 -3.73 7.01 22.79
N PRO A 395 -4.96 7.57 22.79
CA PRO A 395 -5.72 7.66 24.02
C PRO A 395 -6.14 6.25 24.46
N GLN A 396 -6.09 5.97 25.75
CA GLN A 396 -6.65 4.74 26.28
C GLN A 396 -8.18 4.86 26.28
N LEU A 397 -8.87 3.99 25.49
CA LEU A 397 -10.32 3.92 25.53
C LEU A 397 -10.76 3.15 26.77
N LYS A 398 -11.56 3.77 27.64
CA LYS A 398 -12.28 3.03 28.66
C LYS A 398 -13.45 2.29 28.01
N PRO A 399 -13.68 1.00 28.36
CA PRO A 399 -14.93 0.38 27.98
C PRO A 399 -16.09 1.24 28.48
N ALA A 400 -17.05 1.53 27.57
CA ALA A 400 -18.23 2.30 27.94
C ALA A 400 -18.87 1.65 29.17
N ALA A 401 -18.98 2.40 30.28
CA ALA A 401 -19.66 1.90 31.43
C ALA A 401 -21.12 1.61 31.03
N LEU A 402 -21.51 0.34 31.05
CA LEU A 402 -22.89 -0.07 30.87
C LEU A 402 -23.70 0.75 31.87
N ALA A 403 -24.56 1.67 31.41
CA ALA A 403 -25.50 2.37 32.27
C ALA A 403 -26.32 1.33 33.00
N PRO A 404 -26.49 1.45 34.33
CA PRO A 404 -27.32 0.51 35.08
C PRO A 404 -28.75 0.56 34.50
N ALA A 405 -29.26 -0.61 34.11
CA ALA A 405 -30.65 -0.78 33.72
C ALA A 405 -31.55 -0.25 34.85
N GLN A 406 -32.37 0.78 34.57
CA GLN A 406 -33.47 1.23 35.42
C GLN A 406 -34.73 0.47 35.07
#